data_09cff45b8cdd1fbb7c0f0ea7f6c8abda
#
_entry.id   09cff45b8cdd1fbb7c0f0ea7f6c8abda
#
_cell.length_a   1.000
_cell.length_b   1.000
_cell.length_c   1.000
_cell.angle_alpha   90.00
_cell.angle_beta   90.00
_cell.angle_gamma   90.00
#
_symmetry.space_group_name_H-M   'P 1'
#
loop_
_entity.id
_entity.type
_entity.pdbx_description
1 polymer ?
#
loop_
_entity_poly.entity_id
_entity_poly.type
_entity_poly.pdbx_seq_one_letter_code
_entity_poly.pdbx_strand_id
1 'polypeptide(L)'
;VFGLLEGALHLSRETRGAFDVTVMPLLRCWGFFTGIGQVPDAHTIAEALQRVGASQIRLDPQQLTVSFLQEGVGIHLGAIGKGYAVDRAIEVLKEAGVPAAMAHGGHSSVRAYGSPADAGGWQINLPHPLYPERSQAHLLLRNRAISTSSTTEQYFERGGRRYGHIFDPRTGLPVENDL
;
A
#
# COMPACT_ATOMS: atom_id res chain seq x y z
N VAL A 1 -1.72 9.41 12.84
CA VAL A 1 -1.74 9.75 11.39
C VAL A 1 -0.52 10.55 10.99
N PHE A 2 -0.12 11.61 11.76
CA PHE A 2 1.02 12.48 11.43
C PHE A 2 2.32 11.66 11.20
N GLY A 3 2.75 10.83 12.16
CA GLY A 3 3.95 10.00 12.02
C GLY A 3 3.88 8.99 10.87
N LEU A 4 2.68 8.51 10.48
CA LEU A 4 2.51 7.69 9.28
C LEU A 4 2.85 8.48 8.02
N LEU A 5 2.41 9.75 7.94
CA LEU A 5 2.72 10.61 6.80
C LEU A 5 4.19 11.00 6.77
N GLU A 6 4.84 11.28 7.91
CA GLU A 6 6.29 11.50 7.97
C GLU A 6 7.05 10.30 7.39
N GLY A 7 6.70 9.07 7.83
CA GLY A 7 7.27 7.84 7.28
C GLY A 7 7.01 7.68 5.78
N ALA A 8 5.79 7.99 5.32
CA ALA A 8 5.45 7.92 3.91
C ALA A 8 6.27 8.90 3.05
N LEU A 9 6.43 10.16 3.51
CA LEU A 9 7.26 11.14 2.81
C LEU A 9 8.75 10.77 2.84
N HIS A 10 9.23 10.14 3.91
CA HIS A 10 10.58 9.59 3.95
C HIS A 10 10.76 8.48 2.90
N LEU A 11 9.84 7.51 2.85
CA LEU A 11 9.87 6.43 1.86
C LEU A 11 9.79 6.95 0.42
N SER A 12 8.97 7.98 0.17
CA SER A 12 8.91 8.61 -1.15
C SER A 12 10.28 9.13 -1.59
N ARG A 13 11.02 9.79 -0.70
CA ARG A 13 12.39 10.27 -0.97
C ARG A 13 13.37 9.13 -1.23
N GLU A 14 13.39 8.11 -0.35
CA GLU A 14 14.29 6.95 -0.46
C GLU A 14 14.05 6.16 -1.76
N THR A 15 12.81 6.05 -2.18
CA THR A 15 12.43 5.36 -3.43
C THR A 15 12.47 6.25 -4.67
N ARG A 16 12.93 7.51 -4.53
CA ARG A 16 12.95 8.50 -5.62
C ARG A 16 11.57 8.65 -6.30
N GLY A 17 10.51 8.68 -5.49
CA GLY A 17 9.15 8.85 -5.95
C GLY A 17 8.48 7.59 -6.52
N ALA A 18 9.14 6.43 -6.50
CA ALA A 18 8.49 5.18 -6.92
C ALA A 18 7.38 4.75 -5.95
N PHE A 19 7.51 5.08 -4.67
CA PHE A 19 6.44 5.06 -3.69
C PHE A 19 5.99 6.49 -3.40
N ASP A 20 4.70 6.79 -3.54
CA ASP A 20 4.14 8.09 -3.18
C ASP A 20 2.70 7.97 -2.70
N VAL A 21 2.38 8.60 -1.58
CA VAL A 21 1.01 8.59 -1.02
C VAL A 21 0.09 9.60 -1.70
N THR A 22 0.61 10.46 -2.57
CA THR A 22 -0.18 11.48 -3.27
C THR A 22 -0.78 11.00 -4.59
N VAL A 23 -0.80 9.69 -4.85
CA VAL A 23 -1.31 9.07 -6.09
C VAL A 23 -2.83 9.17 -6.29
N MET A 24 -3.56 9.78 -5.35
CA MET A 24 -5.01 9.94 -5.44
C MET A 24 -5.51 10.56 -6.76
N PRO A 25 -4.88 11.63 -7.32
CA PRO A 25 -5.28 12.18 -8.61
C PRO A 25 -5.18 11.16 -9.76
N LEU A 26 -4.17 10.30 -9.75
CA LEU A 26 -4.01 9.22 -10.73
C LEU A 26 -5.11 8.18 -10.60
N LEU A 27 -5.38 7.69 -9.39
CA LEU A 27 -6.47 6.74 -9.14
C LEU A 27 -7.82 7.27 -9.61
N ARG A 28 -8.04 8.58 -9.48
CA ARG A 28 -9.27 9.25 -9.97
C ARG A 28 -9.33 9.30 -11.48
N CYS A 29 -8.27 9.76 -12.16
CA CYS A 29 -8.29 9.91 -13.62
C CYS A 29 -8.36 8.55 -14.34
N TRP A 30 -7.87 7.47 -13.73
CA TRP A 30 -8.01 6.10 -14.23
C TRP A 30 -9.34 5.42 -13.83
N GLY A 31 -10.20 6.09 -13.04
CA GLY A 31 -11.54 5.61 -12.69
C GLY A 31 -11.59 4.56 -11.59
N PHE A 32 -10.52 4.34 -10.82
CA PHE A 32 -10.52 3.35 -9.73
C PHE A 32 -11.42 3.74 -8.56
N PHE A 33 -11.71 5.03 -8.38
CA PHE A 33 -12.63 5.50 -7.34
C PHE A 33 -14.12 5.34 -7.70
N THR A 34 -14.44 5.41 -8.97
CA THR A 34 -15.83 5.30 -9.43
C THR A 34 -16.25 3.86 -9.68
N GLY A 35 -15.29 2.92 -9.66
CA GLY A 35 -15.50 1.54 -10.06
C GLY A 35 -15.69 1.36 -11.57
N ILE A 36 -15.62 2.45 -12.34
CA ILE A 36 -15.71 2.44 -13.80
C ILE A 36 -14.32 2.76 -14.32
N GLY A 37 -13.53 1.73 -14.59
CA GLY A 37 -12.19 1.89 -15.14
C GLY A 37 -12.20 2.61 -16.48
N GLN A 38 -11.30 3.56 -16.66
CA GLN A 38 -11.13 4.29 -17.92
C GLN A 38 -9.65 4.48 -18.23
N VAL A 39 -9.31 4.53 -19.50
CA VAL A 39 -7.95 4.86 -19.96
C VAL A 39 -7.95 6.35 -20.28
N PRO A 40 -7.30 7.18 -19.45
CA PRO A 40 -7.24 8.63 -19.72
C PRO A 40 -6.29 8.92 -20.88
N ASP A 41 -6.47 10.05 -21.53
CA ASP A 41 -5.51 10.56 -22.50
C ASP A 41 -4.25 11.11 -21.82
N ALA A 42 -3.21 11.37 -22.62
CA ALA A 42 -1.92 11.86 -22.10
C ALA A 42 -2.04 13.22 -21.41
N HIS A 43 -2.95 14.10 -21.85
CA HIS A 43 -3.18 15.40 -21.24
C HIS A 43 -3.78 15.25 -19.83
N THR A 44 -4.79 14.41 -19.67
CA THR A 44 -5.42 14.11 -18.37
C THR A 44 -4.43 13.51 -17.39
N ILE A 45 -3.54 12.60 -17.85
CA ILE A 45 -2.47 12.04 -17.01
C ILE A 45 -1.50 13.15 -16.59
N ALA A 46 -1.06 14.00 -17.52
CA ALA A 46 -0.14 15.10 -17.24
C ALA A 46 -0.73 16.11 -16.22
N GLU A 47 -2.01 16.43 -16.33
CA GLU A 47 -2.70 17.27 -15.34
C GLU A 47 -2.78 16.60 -13.94
N ALA A 48 -3.06 15.31 -13.88
CA ALA A 48 -3.07 14.57 -12.63
C ALA A 48 -1.67 14.54 -11.98
N LEU A 49 -0.62 14.33 -12.77
CA LEU A 49 0.78 14.31 -12.31
C LEU A 49 1.23 15.64 -11.69
N GLN A 50 0.69 16.78 -12.09
CA GLN A 50 1.01 18.07 -11.46
C GLN A 50 0.63 18.12 -9.97
N ARG A 51 -0.28 17.24 -9.52
CA ARG A 51 -0.79 17.14 -8.15
C ARG A 51 -0.22 15.93 -7.40
N VAL A 52 0.74 15.23 -8.00
CA VAL A 52 1.41 14.05 -7.42
C VAL A 52 2.84 14.43 -7.03
N GLY A 53 3.29 13.88 -5.92
CA GLY A 53 4.63 14.06 -5.40
C GLY A 53 4.65 14.45 -3.91
N ALA A 54 5.57 13.88 -3.16
CA ALA A 54 5.75 14.15 -1.73
C ALA A 54 5.99 15.64 -1.43
N SER A 55 6.53 16.39 -2.41
CA SER A 55 6.73 17.85 -2.32
C SER A 55 5.42 18.64 -2.23
N GLN A 56 4.29 18.05 -2.59
CA GLN A 56 2.96 18.68 -2.50
C GLN A 56 2.41 18.72 -1.07
N ILE A 57 3.05 18.01 -0.12
CA ILE A 57 2.64 17.94 1.27
C ILE A 57 3.64 18.69 2.14
N ARG A 58 3.13 19.54 3.02
CA ARG A 58 3.89 20.18 4.10
C ARG A 58 3.40 19.65 5.44
N LEU A 59 4.32 19.18 6.26
CA LEU A 59 4.09 18.75 7.63
C LEU A 59 4.64 19.80 8.59
N ASP A 60 3.85 20.19 9.59
CA ASP A 60 4.30 20.99 10.73
C ASP A 60 4.37 20.11 11.97
N PRO A 61 5.59 19.71 12.42
CA PRO A 61 5.73 18.83 13.59
C PRO A 61 5.41 19.52 14.92
N GLN A 62 5.43 20.87 14.99
CA GLN A 62 5.11 21.60 16.21
C GLN A 62 3.58 21.64 16.44
N GLN A 63 2.83 21.87 15.36
CA GLN A 63 1.37 21.96 15.41
C GLN A 63 0.68 20.63 15.06
N LEU A 64 1.44 19.61 14.64
CA LEU A 64 0.94 18.32 14.15
C LEU A 64 -0.08 18.48 13.00
N THR A 65 0.14 19.48 12.14
CA THR A 65 -0.74 19.78 11.01
C THR A 65 -0.16 19.32 9.69
N VAL A 66 -1.06 19.07 8.75
CA VAL A 66 -0.76 18.66 7.37
C VAL A 66 -1.43 19.68 6.44
N SER A 67 -0.69 20.25 5.52
CA SER A 67 -1.22 21.14 4.49
C SER A 67 -0.76 20.72 3.10
N PHE A 68 -1.55 21.08 2.10
CA PHE A 68 -1.26 20.81 0.70
C PHE A 68 -0.86 22.12 0.01
N LEU A 69 0.11 22.05 -0.90
CA LEU A 69 0.62 23.24 -1.60
C LEU A 69 -0.32 23.72 -2.70
N GLN A 70 -1.22 22.88 -3.18
CA GLN A 70 -2.22 23.24 -4.19
C GLN A 70 -3.51 22.44 -4.03
N GLU A 71 -4.58 22.96 -4.62
CA GLU A 71 -5.86 22.28 -4.69
C GLU A 71 -5.80 21.01 -5.54
N GLY A 72 -6.58 19.99 -5.14
CA GLY A 72 -6.67 18.72 -5.87
C GLY A 72 -5.60 17.71 -5.52
N VAL A 73 -4.57 18.06 -4.74
CA VAL A 73 -3.68 17.08 -4.11
C VAL A 73 -4.50 16.17 -3.18
N GLY A 74 -4.23 14.89 -3.20
CA GLY A 74 -4.96 13.93 -2.36
C GLY A 74 -4.07 12.81 -1.89
N ILE A 75 -4.32 12.34 -0.67
CA ILE A 75 -3.56 11.24 -0.05
C ILE A 75 -4.31 9.93 -0.23
N HIS A 76 -3.60 8.90 -0.64
CA HIS A 76 -4.07 7.53 -0.69
C HIS A 76 -3.12 6.62 0.10
N LEU A 77 -3.63 6.03 1.18
CA LEU A 77 -2.84 5.21 2.10
C LEU A 77 -2.90 3.71 1.79
N GLY A 78 -3.46 3.31 0.65
CA GLY A 78 -3.68 1.90 0.30
C GLY A 78 -2.41 1.04 0.34
N ALA A 79 -1.27 1.60 -0.03
CA ALA A 79 0.01 0.89 -0.05
C ALA A 79 0.68 0.74 1.33
N ILE A 80 0.31 1.56 2.34
CA ILE A 80 1.00 1.57 3.65
C ILE A 80 0.03 1.41 4.83
N GLY A 81 -1.23 1.81 4.68
CA GLY A 81 -2.18 1.92 5.79
C GLY A 81 -2.50 0.58 6.46
N LYS A 82 -2.61 -0.50 5.69
CA LYS A 82 -2.86 -1.84 6.25
C LYS A 82 -1.67 -2.32 7.10
N GLY A 83 -0.44 -2.15 6.60
CA GLY A 83 0.77 -2.48 7.35
C GLY A 83 0.86 -1.71 8.65
N TYR A 84 0.64 -0.39 8.59
CA TYR A 84 0.60 0.46 9.78
C TYR A 84 -0.46 0.02 10.79
N ALA A 85 -1.66 -0.33 10.34
CA ALA A 85 -2.74 -0.76 11.23
C ALA A 85 -2.40 -2.06 11.97
N VAL A 86 -1.84 -3.06 11.28
CA VAL A 86 -1.44 -4.32 11.93
C VAL A 86 -0.24 -4.14 12.86
N ASP A 87 0.69 -3.25 12.54
CA ASP A 87 1.79 -2.90 13.44
C ASP A 87 1.26 -2.26 14.74
N ARG A 88 0.33 -1.29 14.62
CA ARG A 88 -0.30 -0.67 15.80
C ARG A 88 -1.11 -1.66 16.64
N ALA A 89 -1.81 -2.60 16.00
CA ALA A 89 -2.52 -3.67 16.72
C ALA A 89 -1.56 -4.54 17.54
N ILE A 90 -0.42 -4.95 16.96
CA ILE A 90 0.59 -5.72 17.67
C ILE A 90 1.21 -4.92 18.82
N GLU A 91 1.48 -3.61 18.66
CA GLU A 91 2.00 -2.78 19.75
C GLU A 91 1.02 -2.72 20.94
N VAL A 92 -0.28 -2.52 20.68
CA VAL A 92 -1.32 -2.54 21.75
C VAL A 92 -1.34 -3.89 22.48
N LEU A 93 -1.25 -5.01 21.75
CA LEU A 93 -1.21 -6.33 22.37
C LEU A 93 0.05 -6.55 23.22
N LYS A 94 1.21 -6.06 22.77
CA LYS A 94 2.44 -6.09 23.58
C LYS A 94 2.31 -5.26 24.85
N GLU A 95 1.78 -4.04 24.76
CA GLU A 95 1.54 -3.16 25.91
C GLU A 95 0.57 -3.79 26.92
N ALA A 96 -0.40 -4.59 26.44
CA ALA A 96 -1.32 -5.36 27.26
C ALA A 96 -0.70 -6.65 27.84
N GLY A 97 0.59 -6.92 27.62
CA GLY A 97 1.29 -8.08 28.14
C GLY A 97 1.02 -9.41 27.42
N VAL A 98 0.44 -9.37 26.22
CA VAL A 98 0.22 -10.58 25.41
C VAL A 98 1.57 -11.12 24.93
N PRO A 99 1.94 -12.38 25.26
CA PRO A 99 3.30 -12.88 24.98
C PRO A 99 3.55 -13.20 23.51
N ALA A 100 2.51 -13.51 22.75
CA ALA A 100 2.60 -13.78 21.32
C ALA A 100 1.29 -13.47 20.62
N ALA A 101 1.36 -12.89 19.44
CA ALA A 101 0.19 -12.54 18.64
C ALA A 101 0.53 -12.51 17.15
N MET A 102 -0.49 -12.73 16.34
CA MET A 102 -0.44 -12.47 14.91
C MET A 102 -1.65 -11.63 14.52
N ALA A 103 -1.41 -10.52 13.82
CA ALA A 103 -2.45 -9.66 13.28
C ALA A 103 -2.36 -9.63 11.75
N HIS A 104 -3.51 -9.58 11.08
CA HIS A 104 -3.56 -9.45 9.63
C HIS A 104 -4.58 -8.38 9.20
N GLY A 105 -4.24 -7.62 8.15
CA GLY A 105 -5.09 -6.64 7.49
C GLY A 105 -5.57 -7.19 6.15
N GLY A 106 -6.67 -7.95 6.15
CA GLY A 106 -7.10 -8.73 5.00
C GLY A 106 -6.10 -9.86 4.71
N HIS A 107 -5.92 -10.21 3.45
CA HIS A 107 -5.01 -11.29 3.04
C HIS A 107 -3.59 -10.80 2.69
N SER A 108 -3.38 -9.48 2.61
CA SER A 108 -2.16 -8.91 2.02
C SER A 108 -1.12 -8.41 3.02
N SER A 109 -1.45 -8.20 4.28
CA SER A 109 -0.52 -7.65 5.28
C SER A 109 -0.65 -8.43 6.58
N VAL A 110 0.46 -9.01 7.04
CA VAL A 110 0.51 -9.81 8.27
C VAL A 110 1.70 -9.34 9.11
N ARG A 111 1.49 -9.23 10.44
CA ARG A 111 2.54 -8.99 11.44
C ARG A 111 2.49 -10.05 12.49
N ALA A 112 3.59 -10.75 12.73
CA ALA A 112 3.77 -11.73 13.77
C ALA A 112 4.67 -11.19 14.89
N TYR A 113 4.28 -11.46 16.13
CA TYR A 113 5.03 -11.17 17.35
C TYR A 113 5.09 -12.43 18.20
N GLY A 114 6.30 -12.75 18.73
CA GLY A 114 6.51 -13.99 19.46
C GLY A 114 6.24 -15.23 18.61
N SER A 115 5.89 -16.33 19.28
CA SER A 115 5.43 -17.58 18.66
C SER A 115 4.39 -18.24 19.55
N PRO A 116 3.46 -19.04 19.01
CA PRO A 116 2.62 -19.92 19.80
C PRO A 116 3.48 -20.84 20.68
N ALA A 117 2.92 -21.34 21.79
CA ALA A 117 3.59 -22.33 22.65
C ALA A 117 4.02 -23.52 21.79
N ASP A 118 5.24 -24.00 22.06
CA ASP A 118 5.83 -25.16 21.40
C ASP A 118 6.00 -25.06 19.85
N ALA A 119 5.86 -23.84 19.28
CA ALA A 119 6.07 -23.59 17.87
C ALA A 119 7.24 -22.62 17.64
N GLY A 120 8.01 -22.81 16.57
CA GLY A 120 9.14 -21.92 16.21
C GLY A 120 8.71 -20.56 15.67
N GLY A 121 7.42 -20.36 15.42
CA GLY A 121 6.81 -19.15 14.86
C GLY A 121 5.37 -19.38 14.40
N TRP A 122 4.80 -18.39 13.77
CA TRP A 122 3.47 -18.41 13.17
C TRP A 122 3.56 -18.94 11.75
N GLN A 123 2.83 -20.01 11.45
CA GLN A 123 2.81 -20.60 10.11
C GLN A 123 1.91 -19.79 9.17
N ILE A 124 2.47 -19.38 8.04
CA ILE A 124 1.76 -18.67 6.97
C ILE A 124 1.86 -19.51 5.70
N ASN A 125 0.73 -19.80 5.10
CA ASN A 125 0.66 -20.42 3.79
C ASN A 125 0.63 -19.33 2.70
N LEU A 126 1.53 -19.45 1.73
CA LEU A 126 1.53 -18.62 0.52
C LEU A 126 0.85 -19.40 -0.60
N PRO A 127 -0.32 -18.97 -1.07
CA PRO A 127 -0.97 -19.61 -2.20
C PRO A 127 -0.19 -19.39 -3.50
N HIS A 128 -0.31 -20.32 -4.42
CA HIS A 128 0.24 -20.16 -5.77
C HIS A 128 -0.53 -19.07 -6.52
N PRO A 129 0.12 -18.09 -7.18
CA PRO A 129 -0.55 -16.93 -7.78
C PRO A 129 -1.57 -17.29 -8.87
N LEU A 130 -1.32 -18.38 -9.63
CA LEU A 130 -2.23 -18.84 -10.70
C LEU A 130 -3.17 -19.97 -10.25
N TYR A 131 -2.86 -20.68 -9.16
CA TYR A 131 -3.63 -21.80 -8.64
C TYR A 131 -3.79 -21.65 -7.12
N PRO A 132 -4.71 -20.79 -6.65
CA PRO A 132 -4.82 -20.42 -5.23
C PRO A 132 -5.10 -21.61 -4.29
N GLU A 133 -5.63 -22.72 -4.83
CA GLU A 133 -5.86 -23.97 -4.12
C GLU A 133 -4.56 -24.72 -3.80
N ARG A 134 -3.44 -24.34 -4.43
CA ARG A 134 -2.11 -24.92 -4.20
C ARG A 134 -1.28 -24.01 -3.34
N SER A 135 -0.52 -24.61 -2.45
CA SER A 135 0.49 -23.89 -1.70
C SER A 135 1.76 -23.69 -2.53
N GLN A 136 2.22 -22.46 -2.66
CA GLN A 136 3.53 -22.12 -3.24
C GLN A 136 4.65 -22.34 -2.21
N ALA A 137 4.41 -21.92 -0.96
CA ALA A 137 5.37 -22.03 0.12
C ALA A 137 4.68 -21.95 1.49
N HIS A 138 5.36 -22.48 2.49
CA HIS A 138 5.02 -22.28 3.90
C HIS A 138 6.11 -21.44 4.56
N LEU A 139 5.73 -20.36 5.19
CA LEU A 139 6.64 -19.48 5.94
C LEU A 139 6.39 -19.62 7.42
N LEU A 140 7.45 -19.52 8.20
CA LEU A 140 7.40 -19.44 9.64
C LEU A 140 7.80 -18.04 10.08
N LEU A 141 6.84 -17.26 10.58
CA LEU A 141 7.05 -15.89 11.00
C LEU A 141 7.21 -15.78 12.51
N ARG A 142 8.31 -15.16 12.95
CA ARG A 142 8.54 -14.78 14.34
C ARG A 142 9.13 -13.38 14.41
N ASN A 143 8.43 -12.45 15.06
CA ASN A 143 8.83 -11.04 15.13
C ASN A 143 9.07 -10.38 13.74
N ARG A 144 8.27 -10.78 12.75
CA ARG A 144 8.40 -10.33 11.37
C ARG A 144 7.05 -9.98 10.77
N ALA A 145 7.08 -9.25 9.68
CA ALA A 145 5.92 -8.97 8.85
C ALA A 145 6.11 -9.55 7.45
N ILE A 146 4.99 -9.80 6.80
CA ILE A 146 4.93 -10.08 5.36
C ILE A 146 3.83 -9.22 4.76
N SER A 147 4.08 -8.72 3.58
CA SER A 147 3.07 -8.03 2.76
C SER A 147 3.14 -8.53 1.33
N THR A 148 1.98 -8.62 0.69
CA THR A 148 1.84 -9.04 -0.70
C THR A 148 1.21 -7.90 -1.48
N SER A 149 1.84 -7.52 -2.58
CA SER A 149 1.26 -6.64 -3.60
C SER A 149 0.84 -7.49 -4.79
N SER A 150 -0.37 -7.23 -5.31
CA SER A 150 -0.91 -7.95 -6.45
C SER A 150 -1.65 -7.00 -7.38
N THR A 151 -1.49 -7.18 -8.66
CA THR A 151 -2.24 -6.49 -9.73
C THR A 151 -3.51 -7.27 -10.12
N THR A 152 -3.74 -8.45 -9.52
CA THR A 152 -4.83 -9.36 -9.92
C THR A 152 -6.15 -9.11 -9.18
N GLU A 153 -6.14 -8.38 -8.06
CA GLU A 153 -7.35 -8.15 -7.24
C GLU A 153 -8.12 -6.89 -7.63
N GLN A 154 -7.42 -5.83 -8.02
CA GLN A 154 -8.04 -4.56 -8.42
C GLN A 154 -7.50 -4.14 -9.78
N TYR A 155 -8.28 -4.41 -10.81
CA TYR A 155 -7.97 -4.05 -12.19
C TYR A 155 -9.26 -3.84 -12.98
N PHE A 156 -9.13 -3.25 -14.16
CA PHE A 156 -10.17 -3.27 -15.19
C PHE A 156 -9.56 -3.68 -16.53
N GLU A 157 -10.40 -4.12 -17.44
CA GLU A 157 -9.98 -4.50 -18.79
C GLU A 157 -10.57 -3.56 -19.83
N ARG A 158 -9.75 -3.10 -20.77
CA ARG A 158 -10.16 -2.26 -21.89
C ARG A 158 -9.34 -2.59 -23.13
N GLY A 159 -10.01 -2.85 -24.25
CA GLY A 159 -9.33 -3.20 -25.50
C GLY A 159 -8.45 -4.43 -25.42
N GLY A 160 -8.81 -5.43 -24.60
CA GLY A 160 -8.02 -6.65 -24.41
C GLY A 160 -6.77 -6.48 -23.52
N ARG A 161 -6.57 -5.29 -22.94
CA ARG A 161 -5.47 -5.00 -22.02
C ARG A 161 -5.99 -4.81 -20.61
N ARG A 162 -5.25 -5.35 -19.62
CA ARG A 162 -5.53 -5.21 -18.19
C ARG A 162 -4.77 -4.03 -17.63
N TYR A 163 -5.46 -3.22 -16.80
CA TYR A 163 -4.92 -2.06 -16.11
C TYR A 163 -5.11 -2.25 -14.60
N GLY A 164 -4.01 -2.40 -13.86
CA GLY A 164 -4.01 -2.56 -12.42
C GLY A 164 -4.05 -1.23 -11.67
N HIS A 165 -4.35 -1.27 -10.38
CA HIS A 165 -4.43 -0.09 -9.50
C HIS A 165 -3.07 0.37 -8.95
N ILE A 166 -1.99 -0.34 -9.26
CA ILE A 166 -0.63 0.03 -8.84
C ILE A 166 -0.02 0.90 -9.93
N PHE A 167 0.31 2.14 -9.58
CA PHE A 167 0.86 3.14 -10.50
C PHE A 167 2.33 3.41 -10.22
N ASP A 168 3.07 3.73 -11.27
CA ASP A 168 4.33 4.48 -11.11
C ASP A 168 3.96 5.97 -10.99
N PRO A 169 4.17 6.59 -9.80
CA PRO A 169 3.79 7.99 -9.58
C PRO A 169 4.56 8.99 -10.45
N ARG A 170 5.68 8.56 -11.04
CA ARG A 170 6.56 9.38 -11.89
C ARG A 170 6.05 9.47 -13.33
N THR A 171 5.37 8.44 -13.80
CA THR A 171 4.84 8.36 -15.17
C THR A 171 3.33 8.51 -15.23
N GLY A 172 2.64 8.25 -14.11
CA GLY A 172 1.17 8.23 -14.04
C GLY A 172 0.53 7.02 -14.71
N LEU A 173 1.32 6.03 -15.09
CA LEU A 173 0.87 4.81 -15.75
C LEU A 173 0.75 3.66 -14.76
N PRO A 174 -0.21 2.75 -14.93
CA PRO A 174 -0.22 1.48 -14.22
C PRO A 174 1.06 0.69 -14.47
N VAL A 175 1.56 0.02 -13.44
CA VAL A 175 2.71 -0.86 -13.57
C VAL A 175 2.31 -2.08 -14.41
N GLU A 176 3.09 -2.39 -15.42
CA GLU A 176 2.96 -3.61 -16.22
C GLU A 176 3.82 -4.70 -15.58
N ASN A 177 3.18 -5.75 -15.11
CA ASN A 177 3.86 -6.94 -14.63
C ASN A 177 3.39 -8.13 -15.44
N ASP A 178 4.33 -8.92 -15.91
CA ASP A 178 4.10 -10.21 -16.57
C ASP A 178 3.81 -11.36 -15.59
N LEU A 179 3.34 -11.03 -14.36
CA LEU A 179 3.01 -11.97 -13.29
C LEU A 179 1.51 -12.19 -13.18
#